data_5a0822d55b052cc1e4dbbf5696f12b31
#
_entry.id   5a0822d55b052cc1e4dbbf5696f12b31
#
_cell.length_a   1.000
_cell.length_b   1.000
_cell.length_c   1.000
_cell.angle_alpha   90.00
_cell.angle_beta   90.00
_cell.angle_gamma   90.00
#
_symmetry.space_group_name_H-M   'P 1'
#
loop_
_entity.id
_entity.type
_entity.pdbx_description
1 polymer ?
#
loop_
_entity_poly.entity_id
_entity_poly.type
_entity_poly.pdbx_seq_one_letter_code
_entity_poly.pdbx_strand_id
1 'polypeptide(L)'
;MKLTGLGQYGKGLVQCEAVLGEAIRDKIERLKWSLWHGQVDKALGKIDDLESAIEPFSETYARFPRLVKALSELRTSIVHNRHVIPNDGERYHNGEAIATGFVESTVNEVVSRRFCKRQQMQWSKEGAHLLLQTRVRTLNGELGTIFKRWYPDMDLEVEEIPIAA
;
A
#
# COMPACT_ATOMS: atom_id res chain seq x y z
N MET A 1 10.73 16.06 57.13
CA MET A 1 9.45 16.17 56.42
C MET A 1 9.59 15.37 55.11
N LYS A 2 8.99 14.15 55.04
CA LYS A 2 9.23 13.19 53.97
C LYS A 2 8.33 13.51 52.77
N LEU A 3 8.95 13.68 51.58
CA LEU A 3 8.29 13.84 50.28
C LEU A 3 7.76 12.48 49.78
N THR A 4 6.61 12.04 50.31
CA THR A 4 5.97 10.77 49.95
C THR A 4 4.79 10.92 48.97
N GLY A 5 4.57 12.12 48.42
CA GLY A 5 3.42 12.41 47.55
C GLY A 5 3.60 12.28 46.05
N LEU A 6 4.84 12.24 45.52
CA LEU A 6 5.11 12.26 44.06
C LEU A 6 4.92 10.91 43.36
N GLY A 7 4.95 9.81 44.09
CA GLY A 7 4.84 8.46 43.50
C GLY A 7 3.44 8.05 43.04
N GLN A 8 2.37 8.60 43.66
CA GLN A 8 1.00 8.26 43.30
C GLN A 8 0.52 9.01 42.05
N TYR A 9 0.91 10.27 41.90
CA TYR A 9 0.55 11.06 40.70
C TYR A 9 1.24 10.53 39.42
N GLY A 10 2.48 10.05 39.51
CA GLY A 10 3.18 9.45 38.39
C GLY A 10 2.52 8.16 37.88
N LYS A 11 2.03 7.30 38.79
CA LYS A 11 1.33 6.04 38.39
C LYS A 11 -0.04 6.33 37.76
N GLY A 12 -0.77 7.33 38.23
CA GLY A 12 -2.06 7.75 37.65
C GLY A 12 -1.89 8.31 36.23
N LEU A 13 -0.89 9.15 36.00
CA LEU A 13 -0.59 9.71 34.66
C LEU A 13 -0.20 8.62 33.64
N VAL A 14 0.67 7.68 34.01
CA VAL A 14 1.06 6.56 33.15
C VAL A 14 -0.12 5.65 32.83
N GLN A 15 -1.03 5.46 33.79
CA GLN A 15 -2.21 4.64 33.58
C GLN A 15 -3.25 5.34 32.69
N CYS A 16 -3.42 6.65 32.82
CA CYS A 16 -4.25 7.47 31.91
C CYS A 16 -3.68 7.50 30.49
N GLU A 17 -2.36 7.59 30.35
CA GLU A 17 -1.69 7.56 29.04
C GLU A 17 -1.88 6.22 28.34
N ALA A 18 -1.79 5.10 29.06
CA ALA A 18 -2.03 3.76 28.51
C ALA A 18 -3.48 3.59 28.04
N VAL A 19 -4.46 4.00 28.83
CA VAL A 19 -5.89 3.91 28.49
C VAL A 19 -6.24 4.80 27.30
N LEU A 20 -5.71 6.03 27.24
CA LEU A 20 -5.91 6.93 26.12
C LEU A 20 -5.27 6.38 24.83
N GLY A 21 -4.08 5.82 24.95
CA GLY A 21 -3.39 5.18 23.83
C GLY A 21 -4.15 3.98 23.26
N GLU A 22 -4.79 3.19 24.12
CA GLU A 22 -5.61 2.04 23.71
C GLU A 22 -6.90 2.51 23.02
N ALA A 23 -7.58 3.51 23.56
CA ALA A 23 -8.77 4.11 22.96
C ALA A 23 -8.50 4.71 21.56
N ILE A 24 -7.35 5.36 21.38
CA ILE A 24 -6.92 5.90 20.08
C ILE A 24 -6.64 4.76 19.10
N ARG A 25 -5.97 3.69 19.54
CA ARG A 25 -5.69 2.51 18.72
C ARG A 25 -6.96 1.87 18.22
N ASP A 26 -7.96 1.67 19.07
CA ASP A 26 -9.27 1.13 18.70
C ASP A 26 -9.97 2.00 17.64
N LYS A 27 -9.91 3.31 17.79
CA LYS A 27 -10.48 4.24 16.80
C LYS A 27 -9.76 4.13 15.45
N ILE A 28 -8.43 4.00 15.44
CA ILE A 28 -7.63 3.81 14.23
C ILE A 28 -7.96 2.46 13.55
N GLU A 29 -8.12 1.38 14.33
CA GLU A 29 -8.54 0.09 13.77
C GLU A 29 -9.94 0.18 13.13
N ARG A 30 -10.88 0.86 13.74
CA ARG A 30 -12.22 1.08 13.16
C ARG A 30 -12.18 1.93 11.89
N LEU A 31 -11.27 2.91 11.82
CA LEU A 31 -11.00 3.69 10.62
C LEU A 31 -10.48 2.81 9.49
N LYS A 32 -9.45 1.99 9.77
CA LYS A 32 -8.88 1.03 8.85
C LYS A 32 -9.95 0.08 8.28
N TRP A 33 -10.80 -0.50 9.13
CA TRP A 33 -11.90 -1.35 8.69
C TRP A 33 -12.92 -0.63 7.82
N SER A 34 -13.18 0.65 8.07
CA SER A 34 -14.07 1.43 7.20
C SER A 34 -13.48 1.62 5.80
N LEU A 35 -12.17 1.84 5.69
CA LEU A 35 -11.47 1.91 4.41
C LEU A 35 -11.43 0.55 3.71
N TRP A 36 -11.21 -0.53 4.44
CA TRP A 36 -11.24 -1.89 3.92
C TRP A 36 -12.57 -2.25 3.24
N HIS A 37 -13.67 -1.75 3.78
CA HIS A 37 -15.00 -1.93 3.21
C HIS A 37 -15.41 -0.82 2.21
N GLY A 38 -14.50 0.02 1.77
CA GLY A 38 -14.79 1.10 0.83
C GLY A 38 -15.73 2.19 1.38
N GLN A 39 -15.94 2.23 2.71
CA GLN A 39 -16.87 3.17 3.34
C GLN A 39 -16.19 4.52 3.62
N VAL A 40 -15.88 5.25 2.55
CA VAL A 40 -15.08 6.47 2.59
C VAL A 40 -15.67 7.53 3.53
N ASP A 41 -16.98 7.78 3.46
CA ASP A 41 -17.62 8.80 4.29
C ASP A 41 -17.56 8.45 5.78
N LYS A 42 -17.72 7.17 6.12
CA LYS A 42 -17.55 6.72 7.50
C LYS A 42 -16.11 6.81 7.97
N ALA A 43 -15.14 6.58 7.07
CA ALA A 43 -13.74 6.73 7.39
C ALA A 43 -13.39 8.19 7.67
N LEU A 44 -13.89 9.13 6.87
CA LEU A 44 -13.70 10.57 7.09
C LEU A 44 -14.31 11.02 8.43
N GLY A 45 -15.54 10.59 8.75
CA GLY A 45 -16.16 10.88 10.04
C GLY A 45 -15.34 10.34 11.24
N LYS A 46 -14.70 9.17 11.09
CA LYS A 46 -13.82 8.63 12.13
C LYS A 46 -12.51 9.39 12.28
N ILE A 47 -12.04 10.06 11.23
CA ILE A 47 -10.90 10.99 11.34
C ILE A 47 -11.32 12.21 12.18
N ASP A 48 -12.52 12.76 11.92
CA ASP A 48 -13.05 13.88 12.72
C ASP A 48 -13.20 13.49 14.20
N ASP A 49 -13.71 12.29 14.48
CA ASP A 49 -13.82 11.75 15.85
C ASP A 49 -12.47 11.55 16.52
N LEU A 50 -11.42 11.20 15.77
CA LEU A 50 -10.06 11.06 16.27
C LEU A 50 -9.45 12.42 16.58
N GLU A 51 -9.53 13.37 15.64
CA GLU A 51 -9.03 14.74 15.81
C GLU A 51 -9.66 15.40 17.04
N SER A 52 -10.99 15.32 17.17
CA SER A 52 -11.73 15.85 18.33
C SER A 52 -11.34 15.17 19.66
N ALA A 53 -11.03 13.88 19.64
CA ALA A 53 -10.59 13.16 20.83
C ALA A 53 -9.16 13.52 21.26
N ILE A 54 -8.30 13.92 20.32
CA ILE A 54 -6.90 14.26 20.59
C ILE A 54 -6.72 15.73 20.96
N GLU A 55 -7.57 16.61 20.40
CA GLU A 55 -7.46 18.06 20.57
C GLU A 55 -7.27 18.51 22.04
N PRO A 56 -8.03 18.01 23.04
CA PRO A 56 -7.87 18.43 24.45
C PRO A 56 -6.51 18.07 25.04
N PHE A 57 -5.79 17.11 24.42
CA PHE A 57 -4.52 16.57 24.91
C PHE A 57 -3.32 17.00 24.05
N SER A 58 -3.54 17.82 23.03
CA SER A 58 -2.53 18.19 22.03
C SER A 58 -1.30 18.88 22.65
N GLU A 59 -1.49 19.68 23.70
CA GLU A 59 -0.41 20.35 24.41
C GLU A 59 0.29 19.44 25.44
N THR A 60 -0.42 18.42 25.94
CA THR A 60 0.08 17.55 27.01
C THR A 60 1.07 16.50 26.49
N TYR A 61 0.84 16.00 25.28
CA TYR A 61 1.66 14.92 24.70
C TYR A 61 2.39 15.35 23.44
N ALA A 62 3.71 15.38 23.48
CA ALA A 62 4.59 15.83 22.38
C ALA A 62 4.43 15.05 21.06
N ARG A 63 3.78 13.87 21.08
CA ARG A 63 3.53 13.04 19.89
C ARG A 63 2.21 13.37 19.20
N PHE A 64 1.26 14.02 19.86
CA PHE A 64 -0.05 14.31 19.29
C PHE A 64 -0.03 15.27 18.09
N PRO A 65 0.79 16.32 18.04
CA PRO A 65 0.89 17.15 16.85
C PRO A 65 1.31 16.38 15.59
N ARG A 66 2.16 15.36 15.75
CA ARG A 66 2.54 14.49 14.62
C ARG A 66 1.39 13.59 14.18
N LEU A 67 0.61 13.09 15.11
CA LEU A 67 -0.57 12.27 14.82
C LEU A 67 -1.65 13.09 14.11
N VAL A 68 -1.94 14.30 14.58
CA VAL A 68 -2.89 15.23 13.93
C VAL A 68 -2.44 15.54 12.50
N LYS A 69 -1.15 15.83 12.29
CA LYS A 69 -0.61 16.04 10.95
C LYS A 69 -0.80 14.81 10.05
N ALA A 70 -0.50 13.61 10.54
CA ALA A 70 -0.68 12.36 9.80
C ALA A 70 -2.16 12.10 9.46
N LEU A 71 -3.08 12.40 10.35
CA LEU A 71 -4.53 12.31 10.11
C LEU A 71 -4.99 13.29 9.02
N SER A 72 -4.50 14.52 9.03
CA SER A 72 -4.78 15.53 8.00
C SER A 72 -4.25 15.11 6.62
N GLU A 73 -3.02 14.57 6.57
CA GLU A 73 -2.43 14.02 5.33
C GLU A 73 -3.24 12.82 4.81
N LEU A 74 -3.64 11.92 5.71
CA LEU A 74 -4.49 10.77 5.38
C LEU A 74 -5.86 11.21 4.87
N ARG A 75 -6.50 12.19 5.52
CA ARG A 75 -7.76 12.80 5.06
C ARG A 75 -7.63 13.30 3.63
N THR A 76 -6.60 14.09 3.36
CA THR A 76 -6.35 14.65 2.03
C THR A 76 -6.18 13.54 0.99
N SER A 77 -5.43 12.49 1.33
CA SER A 77 -5.24 11.33 0.46
C SER A 77 -6.55 10.58 0.19
N ILE A 78 -7.38 10.35 1.21
CA ILE A 78 -8.68 9.67 1.06
C ILE A 78 -9.61 10.49 0.17
N VAL A 79 -9.70 11.80 0.38
CA VAL A 79 -10.56 12.68 -0.42
C VAL A 79 -10.13 12.69 -1.89
N HIS A 80 -8.82 12.81 -2.16
CA HIS A 80 -8.30 12.80 -3.53
C HIS A 80 -8.53 11.47 -4.25
N ASN A 81 -8.40 10.36 -3.53
CA ASN A 81 -8.51 9.01 -4.10
C ASN A 81 -9.89 8.37 -3.87
N ARG A 82 -10.89 9.14 -3.47
CA ARG A 82 -12.22 8.65 -3.10
C ARG A 82 -12.83 7.70 -4.13
N HIS A 83 -12.65 8.01 -5.42
CA HIS A 83 -13.24 7.27 -6.54
C HIS A 83 -12.51 5.98 -6.90
N VAL A 84 -11.31 5.76 -6.35
CA VAL A 84 -10.49 4.57 -6.61
C VAL A 84 -10.30 3.68 -5.37
N ILE A 85 -10.85 4.05 -4.21
CA ILE A 85 -10.80 3.22 -3.01
C ILE A 85 -11.78 2.06 -3.16
N PRO A 86 -11.30 0.82 -3.32
CA PRO A 86 -12.16 -0.35 -3.54
C PRO A 86 -12.80 -0.83 -2.24
N ASN A 87 -13.84 -1.66 -2.35
CA ASN A 87 -14.33 -2.48 -1.25
C ASN A 87 -13.54 -3.80 -1.20
N ASP A 88 -12.39 -3.79 -0.55
CA ASP A 88 -11.53 -4.97 -0.45
C ASP A 88 -12.18 -6.10 0.38
N GLY A 89 -13.09 -5.77 1.29
CA GLY A 89 -13.86 -6.75 2.05
C GLY A 89 -14.74 -7.60 1.13
N GLU A 90 -15.45 -6.99 0.20
CA GLU A 90 -16.27 -7.68 -0.80
C GLU A 90 -15.43 -8.48 -1.78
N ARG A 91 -14.36 -7.89 -2.29
CA ARG A 91 -13.39 -8.55 -3.17
C ARG A 91 -12.78 -9.79 -2.53
N TYR A 92 -12.46 -9.71 -1.23
CA TYR A 92 -11.95 -10.85 -0.47
C TYR A 92 -12.99 -12.00 -0.40
N HIS A 93 -14.25 -11.67 -0.12
CA HIS A 93 -15.33 -12.65 -0.11
C HIS A 93 -15.57 -13.31 -1.48
N ASN A 94 -15.33 -12.57 -2.55
CA ASN A 94 -15.42 -13.07 -3.93
C ASN A 94 -14.20 -13.88 -4.37
N GLY A 95 -13.19 -14.06 -3.51
CA GLY A 95 -11.96 -14.79 -3.83
C GLY A 95 -11.00 -14.03 -4.75
N GLU A 96 -11.17 -12.71 -4.87
CA GLU A 96 -10.26 -11.89 -5.66
C GLU A 96 -8.91 -11.70 -4.99
N ALA A 97 -7.85 -11.63 -5.78
CA ALA A 97 -6.50 -11.33 -5.28
C ALA A 97 -6.40 -9.86 -4.85
N ILE A 98 -6.29 -9.62 -3.55
CA ILE A 98 -6.15 -8.26 -2.97
C ILE A 98 -4.68 -7.90 -2.76
N ALA A 99 -3.82 -8.91 -2.52
CA ALA A 99 -2.40 -8.69 -2.28
C ALA A 99 -1.69 -8.12 -3.52
N THR A 100 -0.87 -7.07 -3.32
CA THR A 100 -0.06 -6.45 -4.38
C THR A 100 1.21 -7.25 -4.70
N GLY A 101 1.52 -8.30 -3.96
CA GLY A 101 2.76 -9.07 -4.11
C GLY A 101 2.96 -9.65 -5.50
N PHE A 102 1.90 -10.10 -6.17
CA PHE A 102 2.00 -10.58 -7.54
C PHE A 102 2.31 -9.45 -8.54
N VAL A 103 1.78 -8.23 -8.30
CA VAL A 103 2.08 -7.05 -9.13
C VAL A 103 3.54 -6.65 -8.97
N GLU A 104 4.05 -6.62 -7.73
CA GLU A 104 5.45 -6.34 -7.43
C GLU A 104 6.38 -7.38 -8.07
N SER A 105 6.02 -8.67 -7.98
CA SER A 105 6.74 -9.75 -8.63
C SER A 105 6.78 -9.57 -10.14
N THR A 106 5.65 -9.26 -10.77
CA THR A 106 5.55 -9.00 -12.21
C THR A 106 6.37 -7.77 -12.62
N VAL A 107 6.29 -6.68 -11.87
CA VAL A 107 7.10 -5.47 -12.13
C VAL A 107 8.59 -5.79 -12.00
N ASN A 108 9.00 -6.55 -10.99
CA ASN A 108 10.38 -6.99 -10.85
C ASN A 108 10.83 -7.84 -12.04
N GLU A 109 10.02 -8.79 -12.47
CA GLU A 109 10.33 -9.67 -13.60
C GLU A 109 10.42 -8.90 -14.91
N VAL A 110 9.43 -8.05 -15.20
CA VAL A 110 9.31 -7.35 -16.49
C VAL A 110 10.26 -6.15 -16.57
N VAL A 111 10.31 -5.33 -15.52
CA VAL A 111 11.00 -4.03 -15.51
C VAL A 111 12.36 -4.12 -14.82
N SER A 112 12.37 -4.47 -13.52
CA SER A 112 13.56 -4.29 -12.67
C SER A 112 14.72 -5.16 -13.11
N ARG A 113 14.49 -6.39 -13.55
CA ARG A 113 15.55 -7.28 -14.04
C ARG A 113 16.28 -6.74 -15.26
N ARG A 114 15.69 -5.84 -16.03
CA ARG A 114 16.29 -5.32 -17.26
C ARG A 114 16.74 -3.87 -17.14
N PHE A 115 15.98 -3.02 -16.45
CA PHE A 115 16.23 -1.59 -16.39
C PHE A 115 16.99 -1.13 -15.14
N CYS A 116 16.94 -1.89 -14.02
CA CYS A 116 17.55 -1.51 -12.74
C CYS A 116 18.86 -2.25 -12.45
N LYS A 117 19.58 -2.76 -13.44
CA LYS A 117 20.89 -3.39 -13.23
C LYS A 117 21.99 -2.35 -13.05
N ARG A 118 23.11 -2.75 -12.37
CA ARG A 118 24.26 -1.88 -12.07
C ARG A 118 24.90 -1.21 -13.31
N GLN A 119 24.77 -1.79 -14.48
CA GLN A 119 25.17 -1.20 -15.76
C GLN A 119 23.89 -0.67 -16.42
N GLN A 120 23.56 0.57 -16.15
CA GLN A 120 22.42 1.24 -16.75
C GLN A 120 22.75 1.61 -18.18
N MET A 121 22.02 1.04 -19.13
CA MET A 121 21.98 1.56 -20.49
C MET A 121 21.09 2.80 -20.51
N GLN A 122 21.53 3.83 -21.24
CA GLN A 122 20.67 4.98 -21.52
C GLN A 122 19.61 4.53 -22.53
N TRP A 123 18.37 4.38 -22.04
CA TRP A 123 17.23 4.02 -22.86
C TRP A 123 16.50 5.29 -23.33
N SER A 124 16.24 5.40 -24.63
CA SER A 124 15.21 6.32 -25.11
C SER A 124 13.84 5.84 -24.64
N LYS A 125 12.85 6.74 -24.52
CA LYS A 125 11.48 6.36 -24.15
C LYS A 125 10.90 5.32 -25.10
N GLU A 126 11.15 5.47 -26.38
CA GLU A 126 10.71 4.56 -27.45
C GLU A 126 11.39 3.20 -27.32
N GLY A 127 12.73 3.16 -27.17
CA GLY A 127 13.48 1.92 -27.00
C GLY A 127 13.09 1.15 -25.76
N ALA A 128 12.85 1.85 -24.64
CA ALA A 128 12.33 1.24 -23.41
C ALA A 128 10.94 0.64 -23.63
N HIS A 129 10.04 1.35 -24.31
CA HIS A 129 8.69 0.88 -24.61
C HIS A 129 8.72 -0.39 -25.49
N LEU A 130 9.49 -0.38 -26.57
CA LEU A 130 9.60 -1.53 -27.49
C LEU A 130 10.19 -2.75 -26.77
N LEU A 131 11.23 -2.55 -25.94
CA LEU A 131 11.80 -3.64 -25.15
C LEU A 131 10.78 -4.23 -24.17
N LEU A 132 9.99 -3.38 -23.48
CA LEU A 132 8.94 -3.87 -22.58
C LEU A 132 7.87 -4.66 -23.32
N GLN A 133 7.44 -4.18 -24.49
CA GLN A 133 6.47 -4.91 -25.34
C GLN A 133 7.00 -6.28 -25.73
N THR A 134 8.24 -6.35 -26.20
CA THR A 134 8.87 -7.63 -26.58
C THR A 134 8.95 -8.57 -25.40
N ARG A 135 9.37 -8.04 -24.23
CA ARG A 135 9.53 -8.84 -23.02
C ARG A 135 8.20 -9.39 -22.49
N VAL A 136 7.13 -8.59 -22.48
CA VAL A 136 5.79 -9.04 -22.09
C VAL A 136 5.33 -10.18 -23.02
N ARG A 137 5.50 -10.01 -24.34
CA ARG A 137 5.11 -11.05 -25.31
C ARG A 137 5.94 -12.32 -25.17
N THR A 138 7.24 -12.19 -24.78
CA THR A 138 8.10 -13.34 -24.48
C THR A 138 7.58 -14.09 -23.26
N LEU A 139 7.27 -13.39 -22.18
CA LEU A 139 6.77 -13.98 -20.93
C LEU A 139 5.39 -14.62 -21.10
N ASN A 140 4.55 -14.06 -21.97
CA ASN A 140 3.24 -14.62 -22.32
C ASN A 140 3.32 -15.79 -23.32
N GLY A 141 4.50 -16.14 -23.84
CA GLY A 141 4.66 -17.19 -24.85
C GLY A 141 4.14 -16.82 -26.24
N GLU A 142 3.84 -15.53 -26.50
CA GLU A 142 3.22 -15.05 -27.73
C GLU A 142 4.21 -14.93 -28.91
N LEU A 143 5.52 -14.86 -28.64
CA LEU A 143 6.52 -14.59 -29.68
C LEU A 143 6.50 -15.62 -30.79
N GLY A 144 6.40 -16.92 -30.50
CA GLY A 144 6.35 -17.97 -31.50
C GLY A 144 5.21 -17.78 -32.50
N THR A 145 4.02 -17.42 -32.00
CA THR A 145 2.84 -17.14 -32.83
C THR A 145 3.04 -15.91 -33.71
N ILE A 146 3.67 -14.86 -33.16
CA ILE A 146 3.95 -13.63 -33.89
C ILE A 146 4.99 -13.90 -35.02
N PHE A 147 6.05 -14.63 -34.72
CA PHE A 147 7.06 -14.99 -35.72
C PHE A 147 6.49 -15.89 -36.82
N LYS A 148 5.67 -16.90 -36.48
CA LYS A 148 4.97 -17.73 -37.49
C LYS A 148 4.08 -16.91 -38.42
N ARG A 149 3.47 -15.84 -37.91
CA ARG A 149 2.65 -14.94 -38.72
C ARG A 149 3.48 -14.12 -39.71
N TRP A 150 4.70 -13.71 -39.30
CA TRP A 150 5.59 -12.93 -40.17
C TRP A 150 6.41 -13.80 -41.13
N TYR A 151 6.73 -14.99 -40.66
CA TYR A 151 7.56 -15.96 -41.40
C TYR A 151 6.88 -17.34 -41.39
N PRO A 152 5.89 -17.58 -42.27
CA PRO A 152 5.09 -18.80 -42.26
C PRO A 152 5.92 -20.09 -42.46
N ASP A 153 7.00 -19.97 -43.19
CA ASP A 153 7.90 -21.10 -43.55
C ASP A 153 8.99 -21.36 -42.49
N MET A 154 8.96 -20.65 -41.36
CA MET A 154 9.94 -20.80 -40.29
C MET A 154 9.52 -21.94 -39.35
N ASP A 155 10.25 -23.07 -39.39
CA ASP A 155 10.13 -24.12 -38.37
C ASP A 155 10.72 -23.63 -37.05
N LEU A 156 9.86 -23.20 -36.16
CA LEU A 156 10.22 -22.89 -34.77
C LEU A 156 10.08 -24.17 -33.96
N GLU A 157 11.18 -24.89 -33.72
CA GLU A 157 11.25 -25.84 -32.61
C GLU A 157 11.11 -25.03 -31.31
N VAL A 158 9.93 -25.04 -30.72
CA VAL A 158 9.69 -24.41 -29.43
C VAL A 158 10.21 -25.38 -28.37
N GLU A 159 11.47 -25.25 -27.99
CA GLU A 159 11.90 -25.79 -26.69
C GLU A 159 11.08 -25.14 -25.60
N GLU A 160 10.20 -25.90 -24.97
CA GLU A 160 9.50 -25.48 -23.74
C GLU A 160 10.56 -25.25 -22.67
N ILE A 161 10.95 -23.99 -22.45
CA ILE A 161 11.80 -23.62 -21.33
C ILE A 161 10.95 -23.78 -20.07
N PRO A 162 11.27 -24.72 -19.17
CA PRO A 162 10.50 -24.88 -17.94
C PRO A 162 10.57 -23.59 -17.14
N ILE A 163 9.41 -22.99 -16.90
CA ILE A 163 9.26 -21.84 -16.00
C ILE A 163 9.61 -22.37 -14.61
N ALA A 164 10.80 -22.00 -14.12
CA ALA A 164 11.19 -22.30 -12.76
C ALA A 164 10.20 -21.62 -11.79
N ALA A 165 9.54 -22.45 -10.98
CA ALA A 165 8.57 -22.06 -9.97
C ALA A 165 9.21 -21.22 -8.84
#